data_3e666e2016d7dddba627ea7c8504a30e
#
_entry.id   3e666e2016d7dddba627ea7c8504a30e
#
_cell.length_a   1.000
_cell.length_b   1.000
_cell.length_c   1.000
_cell.angle_alpha   90.00
_cell.angle_beta   90.00
_cell.angle_gamma   90.00
#
_symmetry.space_group_name_H-M   'P 1'
#
loop_
_entity.id
_entity.type
_entity.pdbx_description
1 polymer ?
#
loop_
_entity_poly.entity_id
_entity_poly.type
_entity_poly.pdbx_seq_one_letter_code
_entity_poly.pdbx_strand_id
1 'polypeptide(L)'
;VTFINRSDGVCVARAQRLVLATGCRERTREMLTVPGFRPAGIFTAGLAQEMVNIYGLMPGKKIVVVGSGDIGLIMARRLTLEGSQVLAVLEIQPQLSGLIRNKVQCLDDFNIPLYLEHELLEILGKNRVEGIRYRDVKGQKEVYMKCDAVLFSVGLIPERDLLIDQEMTPSNEVRLAGNANYVHELVDHATKESEKIGQEIAQELLGAKNV
;
A
#
# COMPACT_ATOMS: atom_id res chain seq x y z
N VAL A 1 -18.15 20.42 -9.06
CA VAL A 1 -17.68 19.64 -7.91
C VAL A 1 -18.32 20.16 -6.65
N THR A 2 -18.93 19.28 -5.86
CA THR A 2 -19.43 19.61 -4.52
C THR A 2 -18.43 19.13 -3.48
N PHE A 3 -18.10 19.97 -2.52
CA PHE A 3 -17.16 19.65 -1.43
C PHE A 3 -17.60 20.29 -0.13
N ILE A 4 -17.03 19.85 0.98
CA ILE A 4 -17.29 20.38 2.30
C ILE A 4 -15.98 20.92 2.87
N ASN A 5 -16.01 22.13 3.42
CA ASN A 5 -14.92 22.68 4.21
C ASN A 5 -15.42 23.12 5.60
N ARG A 6 -14.49 23.44 6.51
CA ARG A 6 -14.82 23.79 7.90
C ARG A 6 -15.43 25.18 8.05
N SER A 7 -15.10 26.14 7.17
CA SER A 7 -15.54 27.51 7.26
C SER A 7 -16.92 27.73 6.64
N ASP A 8 -17.15 27.14 5.46
CA ASP A 8 -18.30 27.50 4.62
C ASP A 8 -19.32 26.35 4.47
N GLY A 9 -19.03 25.19 5.09
CA GLY A 9 -19.88 24.01 4.97
C GLY A 9 -19.86 23.40 3.57
N VAL A 10 -21.04 23.14 3.00
CA VAL A 10 -21.19 22.56 1.66
C VAL A 10 -21.00 23.65 0.60
N CYS A 11 -20.03 23.46 -0.28
CA CYS A 11 -19.66 24.36 -1.35
C CYS A 11 -19.78 23.70 -2.72
N VAL A 12 -20.02 24.49 -3.75
CA VAL A 12 -20.04 24.04 -5.15
C VAL A 12 -19.05 24.86 -5.96
N ALA A 13 -18.07 24.17 -6.57
CA ALA A 13 -17.16 24.78 -7.53
C ALA A 13 -17.51 24.35 -8.95
N ARG A 14 -17.56 25.33 -9.88
CA ARG A 14 -17.66 25.08 -11.31
C ARG A 14 -16.29 25.21 -11.94
N ALA A 15 -15.87 24.20 -12.72
CA ALA A 15 -14.59 24.17 -13.39
C ALA A 15 -14.77 23.65 -14.83
N GLN A 16 -13.93 24.10 -15.74
CA GLN A 16 -13.88 23.60 -17.12
C GLN A 16 -13.14 22.25 -17.20
N ARG A 17 -12.21 22.02 -16.30
CA ARG A 17 -11.43 20.79 -16.15
C ARG A 17 -11.29 20.45 -14.67
N LEU A 18 -11.31 19.16 -14.40
CA LEU A 18 -11.07 18.60 -13.07
C LEU A 18 -9.86 17.65 -13.13
N VAL A 19 -8.94 17.81 -12.21
CA VAL A 19 -7.84 16.85 -12.02
C VAL A 19 -8.01 16.17 -10.67
N LEU A 20 -8.11 14.86 -10.66
CA LEU A 20 -8.10 14.05 -9.45
C LEU A 20 -6.69 13.51 -9.22
N ALA A 21 -6.09 13.96 -8.13
CA ALA A 21 -4.76 13.54 -7.67
C ALA A 21 -4.87 12.94 -6.25
N THR A 22 -5.82 12.02 -6.10
CA THR A 22 -6.22 11.41 -4.83
C THR A 22 -5.25 10.35 -4.31
N GLY A 23 -4.23 10.02 -5.12
CA GLY A 23 -3.20 9.05 -4.74
C GLY A 23 -3.67 7.60 -4.84
N CYS A 24 -3.21 6.77 -3.91
CA CYS A 24 -3.50 5.34 -3.85
C CYS A 24 -3.69 4.89 -2.40
N ARG A 25 -4.29 3.72 -2.22
CA ARG A 25 -4.42 3.05 -0.94
C ARG A 25 -3.75 1.68 -0.94
N GLU A 26 -3.40 1.17 0.22
CA GLU A 26 -2.80 -0.15 0.35
C GLU A 26 -3.84 -1.26 0.16
N ARG A 27 -3.40 -2.37 -0.42
CA ARG A 27 -4.19 -3.61 -0.42
C ARG A 27 -4.23 -4.18 0.98
N THR A 28 -5.44 -4.51 1.44
CA THR A 28 -5.66 -5.14 2.74
C THR A 28 -5.73 -6.66 2.62
N ARG A 29 -5.75 -7.35 3.76
CA ARG A 29 -5.98 -8.79 3.84
C ARG A 29 -7.23 -9.24 3.10
N GLU A 30 -8.31 -8.48 3.21
CA GLU A 30 -9.62 -8.81 2.61
C GLU A 30 -9.54 -8.92 1.09
N MET A 31 -8.67 -8.15 0.46
CA MET A 31 -8.45 -8.19 -0.98
C MET A 31 -7.64 -9.41 -1.44
N LEU A 32 -6.94 -10.07 -0.51
CA LEU A 32 -6.21 -11.31 -0.78
C LEU A 32 -7.02 -12.56 -0.46
N THR A 33 -8.23 -12.40 0.07
CA THR A 33 -9.12 -13.51 0.47
C THR A 33 -8.48 -14.53 1.42
N VAL A 34 -7.53 -14.09 2.26
CA VAL A 34 -6.86 -14.95 3.25
C VAL A 34 -7.87 -15.41 4.30
N PRO A 35 -8.09 -16.73 4.45
CA PRO A 35 -9.08 -17.26 5.38
C PRO A 35 -8.70 -17.06 6.85
N GLY A 36 -9.66 -17.38 7.74
CA GLY A 36 -9.54 -17.31 9.20
C GLY A 36 -10.29 -16.15 9.83
N PHE A 37 -10.19 -16.04 11.15
CA PHE A 37 -10.79 -14.96 11.93
C PHE A 37 -10.13 -13.61 11.59
N ARG A 38 -10.75 -12.51 12.06
CA ARG A 38 -10.20 -11.15 11.95
C ARG A 38 -9.73 -10.63 13.31
N PRO A 39 -8.66 -11.22 13.87
CA PRO A 39 -8.13 -10.80 15.15
C PRO A 39 -7.43 -9.43 15.05
N ALA A 40 -7.26 -8.75 16.18
CA ALA A 40 -6.34 -7.63 16.28
C ALA A 40 -4.91 -8.08 15.95
N GLY A 41 -4.06 -7.17 15.43
CA GLY A 41 -2.67 -7.48 15.04
C GLY A 41 -2.48 -7.71 13.56
N ILE A 42 -3.47 -7.39 12.72
CA ILE A 42 -3.37 -7.39 11.26
C ILE A 42 -3.35 -5.94 10.78
N PHE A 43 -2.29 -5.55 10.07
CA PHE A 43 -2.06 -4.19 9.62
C PHE A 43 -1.55 -4.17 8.18
N THR A 44 -1.74 -3.06 7.47
CA THR A 44 -0.93 -2.75 6.29
C THR A 44 0.41 -2.16 6.74
N ALA A 45 1.41 -2.22 5.87
CA ALA A 45 2.76 -1.72 6.20
C ALA A 45 2.75 -0.19 6.41
N GLY A 46 1.95 0.56 5.63
CA GLY A 46 1.81 2.01 5.80
C GLY A 46 1.10 2.38 7.10
N LEU A 47 0.03 1.65 7.48
CA LEU A 47 -0.61 1.86 8.78
C LEU A 47 0.35 1.58 9.94
N ALA A 48 1.15 0.51 9.85
CA ALA A 48 2.16 0.22 10.85
C ALA A 48 3.24 1.33 10.91
N GLN A 49 3.60 1.91 9.78
CA GLN A 49 4.50 3.06 9.69
C GLN A 49 3.93 4.28 10.42
N GLU A 50 2.67 4.59 10.18
CA GLU A 50 1.97 5.70 10.87
C GLU A 50 1.92 5.46 12.38
N MET A 51 1.56 4.25 12.82
CA MET A 51 1.53 3.88 14.23
C MET A 51 2.86 4.16 14.92
N VAL A 52 3.97 3.71 14.32
CA VAL A 52 5.31 3.88 14.91
C VAL A 52 5.77 5.33 14.84
N ASN A 53 5.66 5.96 13.66
CA ASN A 53 6.30 7.26 13.43
C ASN A 53 5.51 8.44 14.02
N ILE A 54 4.19 8.35 14.06
CA ILE A 54 3.32 9.44 14.51
C ILE A 54 2.86 9.21 15.96
N TYR A 55 2.47 7.98 16.28
CA TYR A 55 1.84 7.69 17.57
C TYR A 55 2.76 6.97 18.57
N GLY A 56 3.96 6.52 18.17
CA GLY A 56 4.88 5.74 19.03
C GLY A 56 4.30 4.40 19.45
N LEU A 57 3.38 3.83 18.66
CA LEU A 57 2.70 2.58 18.95
C LEU A 57 3.34 1.43 18.18
N MET A 58 3.58 0.31 18.86
CA MET A 58 4.13 -0.90 18.24
C MET A 58 3.00 -1.85 17.81
N PRO A 59 2.99 -2.33 16.55
CA PRO A 59 1.97 -3.25 16.05
C PRO A 59 2.03 -4.62 16.73
N GLY A 60 3.20 -5.07 17.14
CA GLY A 60 3.41 -6.36 17.80
C GLY A 60 4.87 -6.56 18.24
N LYS A 61 5.13 -7.68 18.91
CA LYS A 61 6.48 -8.08 19.36
C LYS A 61 7.12 -9.10 18.42
N LYS A 62 6.32 -10.01 17.85
CA LYS A 62 6.75 -11.04 16.89
C LYS A 62 5.96 -10.88 15.62
N ILE A 63 6.59 -10.35 14.58
CA ILE A 63 5.92 -9.84 13.41
C ILE A 63 6.31 -10.65 12.17
N VAL A 64 5.33 -10.97 11.34
CA VAL A 64 5.56 -11.48 9.98
C VAL A 64 5.10 -10.42 8.98
N VAL A 65 5.92 -10.18 7.96
CA VAL A 65 5.58 -9.30 6.84
C VAL A 65 5.18 -10.16 5.65
N VAL A 66 4.07 -9.84 5.02
CA VAL A 66 3.55 -10.50 3.81
C VAL A 66 3.66 -9.55 2.63
N GLY A 67 4.39 -9.98 1.61
CA GLY A 67 4.80 -9.16 0.47
C GLY A 67 6.16 -8.49 0.68
N SER A 68 6.96 -8.48 -0.37
CA SER A 68 8.34 -7.95 -0.39
C SER A 68 8.44 -6.57 -1.05
N GLY A 69 7.36 -5.79 -1.04
CA GLY A 69 7.36 -4.39 -1.50
C GLY A 69 8.23 -3.50 -0.60
N ASP A 70 8.74 -2.39 -1.13
CA ASP A 70 9.70 -1.51 -0.45
C ASP A 70 9.23 -1.05 0.92
N ILE A 71 7.96 -0.67 1.07
CA ILE A 71 7.41 -0.24 2.37
C ILE A 71 7.51 -1.37 3.39
N GLY A 72 7.19 -2.62 2.99
CA GLY A 72 7.30 -3.79 3.85
C GLY A 72 8.73 -4.06 4.31
N LEU A 73 9.71 -3.95 3.39
CA LEU A 73 11.13 -4.13 3.72
C LEU A 73 11.62 -3.03 4.67
N ILE A 74 11.30 -1.78 4.40
CA ILE A 74 11.65 -0.63 5.24
C ILE A 74 11.03 -0.78 6.64
N MET A 75 9.78 -1.23 6.72
CA MET A 75 9.11 -1.45 7.99
C MET A 75 9.67 -2.65 8.74
N ALA A 76 10.09 -3.72 8.06
CA ALA A 76 10.78 -4.83 8.71
C ALA A 76 12.03 -4.36 9.46
N ARG A 77 12.88 -3.55 8.81
CA ARG A 77 14.03 -2.90 9.43
C ARG A 77 13.61 -1.98 10.58
N ARG A 78 12.66 -1.07 10.34
CA ARG A 78 12.22 -0.08 11.32
C ARG A 78 11.70 -0.75 12.60
N LEU A 79 10.84 -1.74 12.49
CA LEU A 79 10.29 -2.46 13.63
C LEU A 79 11.35 -3.23 14.42
N THR A 80 12.36 -3.77 13.73
CA THR A 80 13.51 -4.42 14.39
C THR A 80 14.32 -3.41 15.21
N LEU A 81 14.57 -2.21 14.68
CA LEU A 81 15.24 -1.13 15.39
C LEU A 81 14.45 -0.64 16.62
N GLU A 82 13.12 -0.69 16.55
CA GLU A 82 12.24 -0.34 17.68
C GLU A 82 12.02 -1.50 18.67
N GLY A 83 12.73 -2.62 18.50
CA GLY A 83 12.76 -3.73 19.45
C GLY A 83 11.76 -4.85 19.20
N SER A 84 11.05 -4.87 18.09
CA SER A 84 10.27 -6.04 17.68
C SER A 84 11.16 -7.08 17.01
N GLN A 85 10.76 -8.34 17.09
CA GLN A 85 11.36 -9.42 16.32
C GLN A 85 10.56 -9.61 15.02
N VAL A 86 11.14 -9.21 13.88
CA VAL A 86 10.58 -9.57 12.58
C VAL A 86 11.07 -10.98 12.23
N LEU A 87 10.13 -11.92 12.17
CA LEU A 87 10.43 -13.35 12.03
C LEU A 87 10.75 -13.75 10.59
N ALA A 88 10.04 -13.15 9.64
CA ALA A 88 10.23 -13.41 8.21
C ALA A 88 9.48 -12.37 7.36
N VAL A 89 9.90 -12.25 6.11
CA VAL A 89 9.14 -11.68 5.01
C VAL A 89 8.73 -12.82 4.08
N LEU A 90 7.44 -12.95 3.80
CA LEU A 90 6.89 -13.95 2.87
C LEU A 90 6.56 -13.28 1.54
N GLU A 91 7.00 -13.86 0.44
CA GLU A 91 6.72 -13.40 -0.92
C GLU A 91 6.25 -14.57 -1.77
N ILE A 92 5.07 -14.42 -2.39
CA ILE A 92 4.49 -15.47 -3.23
C ILE A 92 5.21 -15.59 -4.58
N GLN A 93 5.81 -14.51 -5.05
CA GLN A 93 6.53 -14.46 -6.31
C GLN A 93 7.91 -15.13 -6.18
N PRO A 94 8.47 -15.63 -7.30
CA PRO A 94 9.82 -16.20 -7.31
C PRO A 94 10.93 -15.14 -7.20
N GLN A 95 10.57 -13.86 -7.20
CA GLN A 95 11.49 -12.75 -7.13
C GLN A 95 11.00 -11.68 -6.17
N LEU A 96 11.92 -10.88 -5.69
CA LEU A 96 11.66 -9.70 -4.86
C LEU A 96 10.81 -8.67 -5.62
N SER A 97 9.79 -8.11 -4.97
CA SER A 97 8.94 -7.06 -5.53
C SER A 97 9.54 -5.66 -5.33
N GLY A 98 10.29 -5.44 -4.27
CA GLY A 98 10.96 -4.18 -3.97
C GLY A 98 12.38 -4.08 -4.55
N LEU A 99 13.08 -3.00 -4.23
CA LEU A 99 14.44 -2.74 -4.70
C LEU A 99 15.47 -3.63 -3.99
N ILE A 100 16.43 -4.15 -4.73
CA ILE A 100 17.52 -4.99 -4.19
C ILE A 100 18.28 -4.30 -3.06
N ARG A 101 18.54 -2.98 -3.17
CA ARG A 101 19.19 -2.22 -2.10
C ARG A 101 18.42 -2.27 -0.78
N ASN A 102 17.07 -2.25 -0.84
CA ASN A 102 16.23 -2.33 0.35
C ASN A 102 16.25 -3.74 0.95
N LYS A 103 16.34 -4.79 0.11
CA LYS A 103 16.57 -6.15 0.63
C LYS A 103 17.86 -6.21 1.45
N VAL A 104 18.98 -5.73 0.91
CA VAL A 104 20.27 -5.74 1.62
C VAL A 104 20.18 -4.93 2.91
N GLN A 105 19.81 -3.66 2.83
CA GLN A 105 19.83 -2.73 3.96
C GLN A 105 18.75 -2.99 5.02
N CYS A 106 17.65 -3.64 4.64
CA CYS A 106 16.51 -3.83 5.53
C CYS A 106 16.34 -5.27 6.02
N LEU A 107 16.81 -6.25 5.28
CA LEU A 107 16.69 -7.65 5.66
C LEU A 107 18.04 -8.30 5.95
N ASP A 108 18.98 -8.25 4.99
CA ASP A 108 20.26 -8.98 5.13
C ASP A 108 21.09 -8.41 6.30
N ASP A 109 21.21 -7.07 6.43
CA ASP A 109 21.92 -6.41 7.53
C ASP A 109 21.31 -6.70 8.92
N PHE A 110 20.04 -7.12 8.96
CA PHE A 110 19.32 -7.44 10.21
C PHE A 110 19.05 -8.93 10.39
N ASN A 111 19.58 -9.79 9.50
CA ASN A 111 19.34 -11.23 9.50
C ASN A 111 17.85 -11.61 9.48
N ILE A 112 17.00 -10.83 8.77
CA ILE A 112 15.58 -11.11 8.60
C ILE A 112 15.41 -12.02 7.39
N PRO A 113 14.86 -13.25 7.55
CA PRO A 113 14.69 -14.17 6.43
C PRO A 113 13.66 -13.67 5.42
N LEU A 114 13.98 -13.79 4.13
CA LEU A 114 13.05 -13.62 3.02
C LEU A 114 12.74 -14.99 2.41
N TYR A 115 11.47 -15.38 2.45
CA TYR A 115 10.97 -16.60 1.84
C TYR A 115 10.23 -16.27 0.55
N LEU A 116 10.90 -16.47 -0.59
CA LEU A 116 10.30 -16.39 -1.93
C LEU A 116 9.49 -17.63 -2.22
N GLU A 117 8.49 -17.53 -3.09
CA GLU A 117 7.60 -18.62 -3.46
C GLU A 117 6.87 -19.21 -2.24
N HIS A 118 6.53 -18.37 -1.26
CA HIS A 118 5.81 -18.77 -0.07
C HIS A 118 4.48 -18.02 0.05
N GLU A 119 3.40 -18.76 0.18
CA GLU A 119 2.03 -18.27 0.25
C GLU A 119 1.51 -18.31 1.68
N LEU A 120 0.92 -17.20 2.12
CA LEU A 120 0.16 -17.14 3.37
C LEU A 120 -1.18 -17.88 3.17
N LEU A 121 -1.41 -18.94 3.95
CA LEU A 121 -2.63 -19.73 3.86
C LEU A 121 -3.71 -19.27 4.84
N GLU A 122 -3.33 -18.94 6.08
CA GLU A 122 -4.29 -18.57 7.12
C GLU A 122 -3.62 -17.75 8.22
N ILE A 123 -4.39 -16.84 8.82
CA ILE A 123 -4.02 -16.14 10.05
C ILE A 123 -4.81 -16.74 11.20
N LEU A 124 -4.10 -17.19 12.23
CA LEU A 124 -4.63 -17.88 13.39
C LEU A 124 -4.78 -16.92 14.58
N GLY A 125 -5.80 -17.15 15.39
CA GLY A 125 -6.13 -16.37 16.57
C GLY A 125 -7.53 -15.81 16.49
N LYS A 126 -8.22 -15.73 17.63
CA LYS A 126 -9.60 -15.23 17.72
C LYS A 126 -9.66 -13.75 18.10
N ASN A 127 -9.00 -13.37 19.19
CA ASN A 127 -9.00 -11.98 19.68
C ASN A 127 -7.80 -11.18 19.13
N ARG A 128 -6.64 -11.83 19.10
CA ARG A 128 -5.40 -11.30 18.53
C ARG A 128 -4.72 -12.39 17.71
N VAL A 129 -3.84 -11.98 16.78
CA VAL A 129 -2.99 -12.91 16.02
C VAL A 129 -2.15 -13.74 16.98
N GLU A 130 -2.20 -15.07 16.81
CA GLU A 130 -1.44 -16.07 17.58
C GLU A 130 -0.38 -16.76 16.71
N GLY A 131 -0.55 -16.68 15.38
CA GLY A 131 0.35 -17.24 14.40
C GLY A 131 -0.24 -17.22 13.00
N ILE A 132 0.53 -17.75 12.08
CA ILE A 132 0.14 -17.96 10.69
C ILE A 132 0.42 -19.39 10.24
N ARG A 133 -0.32 -19.85 9.23
CA ARG A 133 0.08 -20.98 8.38
C ARG A 133 0.48 -20.46 7.01
N TYR A 134 1.59 -20.94 6.50
CA TYR A 134 2.09 -20.61 5.17
C TYR A 134 2.68 -21.88 4.53
N ARG A 135 2.89 -21.87 3.23
CA ARG A 135 3.49 -22.98 2.51
C ARG A 135 4.47 -22.51 1.45
N ASP A 136 5.42 -23.36 1.16
CA ASP A 136 6.20 -23.32 -0.07
C ASP A 136 5.29 -23.72 -1.24
N VAL A 137 5.14 -22.83 -2.23
CA VAL A 137 4.26 -23.04 -3.40
C VAL A 137 4.68 -24.28 -4.21
N LYS A 138 5.99 -24.57 -4.30
CA LYS A 138 6.53 -25.73 -5.03
C LYS A 138 6.47 -27.01 -4.21
N GLY A 139 6.92 -26.96 -2.97
CA GLY A 139 7.02 -28.12 -2.10
C GLY A 139 5.71 -28.50 -1.41
N GLN A 140 4.71 -27.64 -1.45
CA GLN A 140 3.40 -27.78 -0.81
C GLN A 140 3.45 -28.11 0.70
N LYS A 141 4.60 -27.91 1.33
CA LYS A 141 4.78 -28.15 2.75
C LYS A 141 4.21 -26.97 3.54
N GLU A 142 3.19 -27.25 4.32
CA GLU A 142 2.63 -26.27 5.26
C GLU A 142 3.52 -26.14 6.50
N VAL A 143 3.71 -24.89 6.94
CA VAL A 143 4.49 -24.53 8.11
C VAL A 143 3.67 -23.60 9.00
N TYR A 144 3.71 -23.83 10.30
CA TYR A 144 3.17 -22.93 11.32
C TYR A 144 4.28 -22.00 11.83
N MET A 145 3.98 -20.71 11.94
CA MET A 145 4.87 -19.72 12.57
C MET A 145 4.10 -18.93 13.61
N LYS A 146 4.55 -19.01 14.87
CA LYS A 146 3.96 -18.25 15.98
C LYS A 146 4.35 -16.79 15.89
N CYS A 147 3.36 -15.89 15.78
CA CYS A 147 3.54 -14.44 15.77
C CYS A 147 2.36 -13.76 16.46
N ASP A 148 2.46 -12.47 16.75
CA ASP A 148 1.39 -11.66 17.37
C ASP A 148 0.95 -10.48 16.51
N ALA A 149 1.61 -10.30 15.35
CA ALA A 149 1.17 -9.37 14.32
C ALA A 149 1.59 -9.82 12.91
N VAL A 150 0.79 -9.42 11.93
CA VAL A 150 1.02 -9.63 10.48
C VAL A 150 0.89 -8.29 9.77
N LEU A 151 1.92 -7.92 9.00
CA LEU A 151 1.92 -6.72 8.16
C LEU A 151 1.78 -7.11 6.69
N PHE A 152 0.87 -6.45 5.99
CA PHE A 152 0.69 -6.63 4.54
C PHE A 152 1.37 -5.51 3.77
N SER A 153 2.24 -5.88 2.82
CA SER A 153 2.90 -5.01 1.84
C SER A 153 2.74 -5.61 0.44
N VAL A 154 1.48 -5.77 0.03
CA VAL A 154 1.08 -6.58 -1.14
C VAL A 154 0.56 -5.72 -2.30
N GLY A 155 1.06 -4.51 -2.39
CA GLY A 155 0.77 -3.57 -3.45
C GLY A 155 -0.25 -2.50 -3.06
N LEU A 156 -0.43 -1.58 -3.99
CA LEU A 156 -1.26 -0.39 -3.86
C LEU A 156 -2.37 -0.40 -4.92
N ILE A 157 -3.44 0.34 -4.66
CA ILE A 157 -4.59 0.49 -5.56
C ILE A 157 -4.80 1.99 -5.82
N PRO A 158 -4.87 2.42 -7.08
CA PRO A 158 -5.23 3.79 -7.41
C PRO A 158 -6.56 4.20 -6.77
N GLU A 159 -6.59 5.38 -6.13
CA GLU A 159 -7.78 5.90 -5.46
C GLU A 159 -8.69 6.61 -6.47
N ARG A 160 -9.68 5.88 -6.99
CA ARG A 160 -10.62 6.33 -8.02
C ARG A 160 -12.08 6.29 -7.58
N ASP A 161 -12.35 6.05 -6.31
CA ASP A 161 -13.70 5.82 -5.80
C ASP A 161 -14.62 7.00 -6.11
N LEU A 162 -14.11 8.24 -6.09
CA LEU A 162 -14.88 9.42 -6.49
C LEU A 162 -15.45 9.36 -7.93
N LEU A 163 -14.80 8.66 -8.85
CA LEU A 163 -15.32 8.46 -10.20
C LEU A 163 -16.27 7.27 -10.25
N ILE A 164 -15.93 6.19 -9.57
CA ILE A 164 -16.73 4.95 -9.53
C ILE A 164 -18.09 5.23 -8.91
N ASP A 165 -18.13 5.93 -7.78
CA ASP A 165 -19.37 6.29 -7.08
C ASP A 165 -20.32 7.19 -7.89
N GLN A 166 -19.78 7.92 -8.87
CA GLN A 166 -20.54 8.76 -9.78
C GLN A 166 -20.77 8.11 -11.16
N GLU A 167 -20.43 6.84 -11.31
CA GLU A 167 -20.47 6.11 -12.61
C GLU A 167 -19.71 6.84 -13.73
N MET A 168 -18.69 7.60 -13.37
CA MET A 168 -17.89 8.40 -14.30
C MET A 168 -16.62 7.65 -14.72
N THR A 169 -16.18 7.93 -15.93
CA THR A 169 -14.89 7.49 -16.46
C THR A 169 -13.97 8.70 -16.69
N PRO A 170 -12.65 8.53 -16.67
CA PRO A 170 -11.74 9.58 -17.10
C PRO A 170 -12.11 10.08 -18.51
N SER A 171 -12.09 11.39 -18.70
CA SER A 171 -12.47 12.07 -19.95
C SER A 171 -11.60 13.30 -20.15
N ASN A 172 -11.83 14.03 -21.25
CA ASN A 172 -11.15 15.32 -21.42
C ASN A 172 -11.49 16.34 -20.33
N GLU A 173 -12.65 16.23 -19.69
CA GLU A 173 -13.08 17.13 -18.62
C GLU A 173 -12.58 16.68 -17.25
N VAL A 174 -12.38 15.36 -17.05
CA VAL A 174 -11.93 14.77 -15.79
C VAL A 174 -10.69 13.93 -16.04
N ARG A 175 -9.53 14.41 -15.58
CA ARG A 175 -8.25 13.73 -15.71
C ARG A 175 -7.80 13.15 -14.36
N LEU A 176 -7.07 12.05 -14.42
CA LEU A 176 -6.39 11.47 -13.27
C LEU A 176 -4.91 11.82 -13.34
N ALA A 177 -4.27 12.10 -12.19
CA ALA A 177 -2.85 12.39 -12.12
C ALA A 177 -2.17 11.66 -10.96
N GLY A 178 -0.88 11.34 -11.14
CA GLY A 178 -0.07 10.62 -10.16
C GLY A 178 -0.64 9.24 -9.83
N ASN A 179 -0.53 8.81 -8.58
CA ASN A 179 -0.94 7.47 -8.16
C ASN A 179 -2.46 7.20 -8.25
N ALA A 180 -3.28 8.22 -8.47
CA ALA A 180 -4.69 8.03 -8.80
C ALA A 180 -4.88 7.49 -10.22
N ASN A 181 -3.96 7.79 -11.14
CA ASN A 181 -3.95 7.26 -12.50
C ASN A 181 -3.28 5.90 -12.55
N TYR A 182 -2.02 5.85 -12.13
CA TYR A 182 -1.21 4.64 -12.10
C TYR A 182 -0.26 4.70 -10.89
N VAL A 183 -0.08 3.57 -10.19
CA VAL A 183 0.84 3.51 -9.05
C VAL A 183 2.28 3.55 -9.54
N HIS A 184 2.97 4.62 -9.24
CA HIS A 184 4.38 4.82 -9.59
C HIS A 184 5.30 4.27 -8.50
N GLU A 185 6.41 3.66 -8.91
CA GLU A 185 7.44 3.17 -7.99
C GLU A 185 8.25 4.32 -7.35
N LEU A 186 8.42 5.42 -8.08
CA LEU A 186 9.19 6.58 -7.65
C LEU A 186 8.36 7.86 -7.75
N VAL A 187 8.55 8.76 -6.79
CA VAL A 187 7.89 10.07 -6.76
C VAL A 187 8.19 10.91 -8.01
N ASP A 188 9.40 10.79 -8.56
CA ASP A 188 9.80 11.51 -9.78
C ASP A 188 8.94 11.12 -10.99
N HIS A 189 8.54 9.87 -11.10
CA HIS A 189 7.65 9.41 -12.18
C HIS A 189 6.26 10.01 -12.04
N ALA A 190 5.70 10.01 -10.82
CA ALA A 190 4.41 10.63 -10.53
C ALA A 190 4.45 12.15 -10.81
N THR A 191 5.54 12.82 -10.47
CA THR A 191 5.74 14.25 -10.71
C THR A 191 5.75 14.55 -12.22
N LYS A 192 6.58 13.86 -12.99
CA LYS A 192 6.69 14.06 -14.45
C LYS A 192 5.37 13.80 -15.17
N GLU A 193 4.65 12.75 -14.79
CA GLU A 193 3.33 12.46 -15.36
C GLU A 193 2.35 13.58 -15.03
N SER A 194 2.29 14.02 -13.77
CA SER A 194 1.37 15.07 -13.34
C SER A 194 1.67 16.43 -13.99
N GLU A 195 2.94 16.79 -14.16
CA GLU A 195 3.37 17.97 -14.90
C GLU A 195 2.91 17.94 -16.36
N LYS A 196 3.07 16.79 -17.03
CA LYS A 196 2.62 16.60 -18.41
C LYS A 196 1.11 16.79 -18.54
N ILE A 197 0.33 16.18 -17.64
CA ILE A 197 -1.14 16.33 -17.62
C ILE A 197 -1.52 17.80 -17.41
N GLY A 198 -0.86 18.51 -16.50
CA GLY A 198 -1.10 19.94 -16.26
C GLY A 198 -0.80 20.80 -17.48
N GLN A 199 0.29 20.52 -18.19
CA GLN A 199 0.66 21.23 -19.44
C GLN A 199 -0.35 20.97 -20.56
N GLU A 200 -0.80 19.73 -20.77
CA GLU A 200 -1.81 19.38 -21.75
C GLU A 200 -3.13 20.13 -21.49
N ILE A 201 -3.61 20.13 -20.26
CA ILE A 201 -4.83 20.85 -19.86
C ILE A 201 -4.67 22.36 -20.08
N ALA A 202 -3.54 22.93 -19.73
CA ALA A 202 -3.28 24.35 -19.94
C ALA A 202 -3.31 24.73 -21.42
N GLN A 203 -2.71 23.92 -22.30
CA GLN A 203 -2.73 24.12 -23.75
C GLN A 203 -4.16 24.02 -24.32
N GLU A 204 -4.94 23.01 -23.90
CA GLU A 204 -6.35 22.87 -24.30
C GLU A 204 -7.19 24.11 -23.93
N LEU A 205 -7.03 24.62 -22.70
CA LEU A 205 -7.77 25.78 -22.21
C LEU A 205 -7.34 27.10 -22.88
N LEU A 206 -6.06 27.25 -23.22
CA LEU A 206 -5.55 28.41 -23.95
C LEU A 206 -5.96 28.37 -25.43
N GLY A 207 -5.91 27.20 -26.06
CA GLY A 207 -6.35 27.00 -27.45
C GLY A 207 -7.85 27.28 -27.63
N ALA A 208 -8.69 26.90 -26.67
CA ALA A 208 -10.13 27.14 -26.69
C ALA A 208 -10.52 28.63 -26.53
N LYS A 209 -9.62 29.50 -26.05
CA LYS A 209 -9.85 30.95 -25.93
C LYS A 209 -9.56 31.72 -27.22
N ASN A 210 -8.92 31.09 -28.18
CA ASN A 210 -8.50 31.71 -29.45
C ASN A 210 -9.37 31.31 -30.65
N VAL A 211 -10.49 30.64 -30.41
CA VAL A 211 -11.54 30.30 -31.36
C VAL A 211 -12.85 30.95 -30.91
#